data_500e1199f970ceceb1ce5c5fe1cf8c56
#
_entry.id   500e1199f970ceceb1ce5c5fe1cf8c56
#
_cell.length_a   1.000
_cell.length_b   1.000
_cell.length_c   1.000
_cell.angle_alpha   90.00
_cell.angle_beta   90.00
_cell.angle_gamma   90.00
#
_symmetry.space_group_name_H-M   'P 1'
#
loop_
_entity.id
_entity.type
_entity.pdbx_description
1 polymer ?
#
loop_
_entity_poly.entity_id
_entity_poly.type
_entity_poly.pdbx_seq_one_letter_code
_entity_poly.pdbx_strand_id
1 'polypeptide(L)'
;MNLKFRLTSLSFLQFFVWGIWLISLGGYMFATFNNPLDPELGSKVGNTYGTMGWASLFMPALMGILADKYLRAEVVLGLCHILGGAALYYASTVTNSGDMYWAIFMVSCFYMPTIALSNSVTYSILSKNNLDVQKAFAPIRVWGTIGFIVAEWAVDLLGWTENSNQFYFAAVAGVCTGLYCFTLPRVEVAKNIEKKSLATRMGLDAFKLFKTPMMAKFFLFALFLGAALQITNMFGFPFLKDFGANPEYADSFAVKRTNI
;
A
#
# COMPACT_ATOMS: atom_id res chain seq x y z
N MET A 1 19.61 -17.89 7.96
CA MET A 1 18.15 -17.67 8.03
C MET A 1 17.51 -18.28 6.79
N ASN A 2 16.46 -19.10 6.95
CA ASN A 2 15.80 -19.80 5.84
C ASN A 2 15.26 -18.79 4.81
N LEU A 3 15.45 -19.06 3.51
CA LEU A 3 15.02 -18.21 2.41
C LEU A 3 13.51 -17.88 2.48
N LYS A 4 12.68 -18.90 2.73
CA LYS A 4 11.24 -18.73 2.86
C LYS A 4 10.89 -17.76 3.99
N PHE A 5 11.56 -17.86 5.14
CA PHE A 5 11.36 -16.93 6.24
C PHE A 5 11.68 -15.48 5.86
N ARG A 6 12.77 -15.25 5.10
CA ARG A 6 13.13 -13.90 4.64
C ARG A 6 12.09 -13.29 3.72
N LEU A 7 11.56 -14.08 2.78
CA LEU A 7 10.52 -13.63 1.87
C LEU A 7 9.17 -13.43 2.57
N THR A 8 8.86 -14.29 3.54
CA THR A 8 7.68 -14.14 4.42
C THR A 8 7.76 -12.85 5.24
N SER A 9 8.92 -12.57 5.83
CA SER A 9 9.14 -11.31 6.57
C SER A 9 9.03 -10.09 5.66
N LEU A 10 9.55 -10.16 4.42
CA LEU A 10 9.36 -9.10 3.43
C LEU A 10 7.87 -8.86 3.16
N SER A 11 7.12 -9.93 2.89
CA SER A 11 5.68 -9.82 2.64
C SER A 11 4.94 -9.23 3.83
N PHE A 12 5.25 -9.67 5.04
CA PHE A 12 4.68 -9.13 6.27
C PHE A 12 4.96 -7.63 6.41
N LEU A 13 6.23 -7.22 6.35
CA LEU A 13 6.66 -5.83 6.52
C LEU A 13 6.10 -4.91 5.43
N GLN A 14 6.06 -5.37 4.18
CA GLN A 14 5.49 -4.64 3.05
C GLN A 14 4.08 -4.14 3.34
N PHE A 15 3.22 -5.02 3.82
CA PHE A 15 1.81 -4.70 4.07
C PHE A 15 1.56 -4.19 5.49
N PHE A 16 2.45 -4.46 6.43
CA PHE A 16 2.42 -3.85 7.75
C PHE A 16 2.56 -2.33 7.66
N VAL A 17 3.53 -1.82 6.88
CA VAL A 17 3.66 -0.37 6.63
C VAL A 17 2.37 0.23 6.08
N TRP A 18 1.68 -0.48 5.20
CA TRP A 18 0.44 0.02 4.61
C TRP A 18 -0.73 0.02 5.60
N GLY A 19 -0.88 -1.07 6.36
CA GLY A 19 -1.94 -1.22 7.36
C GLY A 19 -1.88 -0.19 8.48
N ILE A 20 -0.70 0.37 8.79
CA ILE A 20 -0.56 1.39 9.85
C ILE A 20 -1.39 2.66 9.55
N TRP A 21 -1.55 3.07 8.29
CA TRP A 21 -2.12 4.38 7.97
C TRP A 21 -3.28 4.35 6.95
N LEU A 22 -3.40 3.31 6.13
CA LEU A 22 -4.33 3.31 5.00
C LEU A 22 -5.78 3.49 5.44
N ILE A 23 -6.26 2.68 6.37
CA ILE A 23 -7.66 2.68 6.80
C ILE A 23 -7.95 3.84 7.75
N SER A 24 -7.00 4.17 8.62
CA SER A 24 -7.13 5.23 9.61
C SER A 24 -6.95 6.64 9.04
N LEU A 25 -6.36 6.80 7.83
CA LEU A 25 -6.17 8.11 7.18
C LEU A 25 -7.46 8.91 7.08
N GLY A 26 -8.58 8.28 6.65
CA GLY A 26 -9.87 8.96 6.55
C GLY A 26 -10.36 9.46 7.90
N GLY A 27 -10.33 8.61 8.92
CA GLY A 27 -10.69 8.98 10.30
C GLY A 27 -9.82 10.12 10.83
N TYR A 28 -8.51 10.03 10.63
CA TYR A 28 -7.56 11.09 10.99
C TYR A 28 -7.88 12.42 10.31
N MET A 29 -8.14 12.42 9.00
CA MET A 29 -8.46 13.65 8.26
C MET A 29 -9.77 14.29 8.75
N PHE A 30 -10.80 13.48 9.01
CA PHE A 30 -12.05 13.96 9.58
C PHE A 30 -11.88 14.48 11.01
N ALA A 31 -11.08 13.83 11.84
CA ALA A 31 -10.86 14.25 13.22
C ALA A 31 -9.99 15.53 13.31
N THR A 32 -8.96 15.63 12.45
CA THR A 32 -7.93 16.68 12.56
C THR A 32 -8.29 17.94 11.78
N PHE A 33 -8.87 17.79 10.57
CA PHE A 33 -9.14 18.90 9.67
C PHE A 33 -10.63 19.30 9.64
N ASN A 34 -11.44 18.76 10.56
CA ASN A 34 -12.86 19.09 10.66
C ASN A 34 -13.03 20.57 10.97
N ASN A 35 -13.46 21.32 9.96
CA ASN A 35 -13.84 22.72 10.08
C ASN A 35 -15.30 22.86 9.63
N PRO A 36 -16.23 23.33 10.48
CA PRO A 36 -17.63 23.54 10.10
C PRO A 36 -17.81 24.47 8.90
N LEU A 37 -16.79 25.28 8.59
CA LEU A 37 -16.77 26.19 7.44
C LEU A 37 -16.22 25.53 6.16
N ASP A 38 -15.79 24.26 6.21
CA ASP A 38 -15.28 23.50 5.06
C ASP A 38 -16.22 22.33 4.71
N PRO A 39 -17.31 22.58 3.96
CA PRO A 39 -18.26 21.53 3.57
C PRO A 39 -17.65 20.53 2.58
N GLU A 40 -16.46 20.79 2.04
CA GLU A 40 -15.80 19.97 1.04
C GLU A 40 -14.81 18.95 1.63
N LEU A 41 -14.70 18.85 2.96
CA LEU A 41 -13.72 17.96 3.60
C LEU A 41 -13.86 16.51 3.10
N GLY A 42 -15.07 16.00 2.93
CA GLY A 42 -15.31 14.66 2.38
C GLY A 42 -14.73 14.47 0.97
N SER A 43 -14.88 15.47 0.10
CA SER A 43 -14.26 15.48 -1.23
C SER A 43 -12.73 15.51 -1.15
N LYS A 44 -12.17 16.29 -0.22
CA LYS A 44 -10.72 16.37 0.00
C LYS A 44 -10.15 15.04 0.49
N VAL A 45 -10.85 14.35 1.38
CA VAL A 45 -10.52 12.97 1.79
C VAL A 45 -10.52 12.05 0.58
N GLY A 46 -11.60 12.06 -0.22
CA GLY A 46 -11.70 11.26 -1.44
C GLY A 46 -10.57 11.52 -2.42
N ASN A 47 -10.26 12.79 -2.67
CA ASN A 47 -9.16 13.20 -3.56
C ASN A 47 -7.80 12.74 -3.03
N THR A 48 -7.58 12.79 -1.71
CA THR A 48 -6.35 12.33 -1.06
C THR A 48 -6.15 10.83 -1.28
N TYR A 49 -7.17 10.01 -1.09
CA TYR A 49 -7.12 8.59 -1.45
C TYR A 49 -6.95 8.35 -2.96
N GLY A 50 -7.53 9.22 -3.80
CA GLY A 50 -7.37 9.20 -5.25
C GLY A 50 -5.93 9.33 -5.73
N THR A 51 -5.05 9.95 -4.94
CA THR A 51 -3.61 10.05 -5.25
C THR A 51 -2.93 8.70 -5.42
N MET A 52 -3.38 7.67 -4.70
CA MET A 52 -2.88 6.30 -4.83
C MET A 52 -3.17 5.73 -6.23
N GLY A 53 -4.35 6.03 -6.78
CA GLY A 53 -4.72 5.64 -8.14
C GLY A 53 -3.80 6.30 -9.17
N TRP A 54 -3.61 7.62 -9.08
CA TRP A 54 -2.69 8.34 -9.97
C TRP A 54 -1.26 7.82 -9.90
N ALA A 55 -0.73 7.65 -8.69
CA ALA A 55 0.62 7.10 -8.51
C ALA A 55 0.73 5.68 -9.08
N SER A 56 -0.29 4.84 -8.93
CA SER A 56 -0.30 3.45 -9.43
C SER A 56 -0.29 3.34 -10.95
N LEU A 57 -0.72 4.37 -11.68
CA LEU A 57 -0.69 4.37 -13.15
C LEU A 57 0.74 4.49 -13.71
N PHE A 58 1.61 5.26 -13.08
CA PHE A 58 2.91 5.62 -13.65
C PHE A 58 4.09 5.07 -12.85
N MET A 59 4.03 5.13 -11.54
CA MET A 59 5.19 4.87 -10.69
C MET A 59 5.68 3.42 -10.72
N PRO A 60 4.81 2.38 -10.77
CA PRO A 60 5.29 1.00 -10.89
C PRO A 60 6.09 0.76 -12.17
N ALA A 61 5.66 1.35 -13.29
CA ALA A 61 6.37 1.23 -14.56
C ALA A 61 7.74 1.94 -14.52
N LEU A 62 7.79 3.16 -13.95
CA LEU A 62 9.04 3.92 -13.80
C LEU A 62 10.04 3.20 -12.90
N MET A 63 9.60 2.73 -11.74
CA MET A 63 10.46 2.00 -10.80
C MET A 63 10.84 0.61 -11.33
N GLY A 64 9.97 -0.03 -12.11
CA GLY A 64 10.30 -1.26 -12.83
C GLY A 64 11.42 -1.04 -13.85
N ILE A 65 11.35 0.01 -14.67
CA ILE A 65 12.43 0.37 -15.61
C ILE A 65 13.74 0.65 -14.87
N LEU A 66 13.67 1.33 -13.73
CA LEU A 66 14.85 1.60 -12.89
C LEU A 66 15.47 0.31 -12.36
N ALA A 67 14.64 -0.62 -11.88
CA ALA A 67 15.06 -1.93 -11.37
C ALA A 67 15.62 -2.84 -12.47
N ASP A 68 15.07 -2.76 -13.68
CA ASP A 68 15.51 -3.61 -14.79
C ASP A 68 16.82 -3.13 -15.42
N LYS A 69 17.10 -1.81 -15.40
CA LYS A 69 18.22 -1.23 -16.15
C LYS A 69 19.40 -0.79 -15.32
N TYR A 70 19.13 -0.18 -14.18
CA TYR A 70 20.14 0.62 -13.48
C TYR A 70 20.49 0.08 -12.11
N LEU A 71 19.50 -0.36 -11.36
CA LEU A 71 19.66 -0.81 -9.99
C LEU A 71 19.04 -2.19 -9.81
N ARG A 72 19.52 -2.94 -8.84
CA ARG A 72 18.92 -4.22 -8.48
C ARG A 72 17.54 -4.00 -7.86
N ALA A 73 16.58 -4.87 -8.16
CA ALA A 73 15.18 -4.71 -7.76
C ALA A 73 15.00 -4.59 -6.22
N GLU A 74 15.77 -5.35 -5.43
CA GLU A 74 15.74 -5.25 -3.97
C GLU A 74 16.29 -3.91 -3.46
N VAL A 75 17.20 -3.29 -4.20
CA VAL A 75 17.73 -1.95 -3.86
C VAL A 75 16.69 -0.87 -4.15
N VAL A 76 16.06 -0.93 -5.33
CA VAL A 76 14.96 0.00 -5.68
C VAL A 76 13.82 -0.12 -4.68
N LEU A 77 13.44 -1.36 -4.32
CA LEU A 77 12.43 -1.62 -3.31
C LEU A 77 12.78 -0.98 -1.97
N GLY A 78 14.03 -1.15 -1.51
CA GLY A 78 14.53 -0.57 -0.27
C GLY A 78 14.53 0.97 -0.29
N LEU A 79 15.00 1.56 -1.38
CA LEU A 79 14.98 3.02 -1.55
C LEU A 79 13.56 3.58 -1.57
N CYS A 80 12.63 2.92 -2.26
CA CYS A 80 11.22 3.32 -2.27
C CYS A 80 10.63 3.31 -0.86
N HIS A 81 10.93 2.30 -0.04
CA HIS A 81 10.46 2.26 1.35
C HIS A 81 11.07 3.35 2.23
N ILE A 82 12.35 3.66 2.06
CA ILE A 82 13.01 4.74 2.83
C ILE A 82 12.43 6.10 2.43
N LEU A 83 12.30 6.38 1.13
CA LEU A 83 11.72 7.64 0.64
C LEU A 83 10.23 7.75 0.98
N GLY A 84 9.49 6.64 0.90
CA GLY A 84 8.11 6.57 1.37
C GLY A 84 7.99 6.82 2.88
N GLY A 85 8.93 6.29 3.67
CA GLY A 85 9.04 6.58 5.10
C GLY A 85 9.30 8.06 5.39
N ALA A 86 10.19 8.70 4.64
CA ALA A 86 10.44 10.14 4.75
C ALA A 86 9.18 10.95 4.38
N ALA A 87 8.45 10.54 3.35
CA ALA A 87 7.19 11.18 2.97
C ALA A 87 6.09 10.98 4.03
N LEU A 88 6.02 9.81 4.68
CA LEU A 88 5.13 9.57 5.83
C LEU A 88 5.49 10.44 7.04
N TYR A 89 6.79 10.61 7.30
CA TYR A 89 7.23 11.55 8.34
C TYR A 89 6.77 12.98 8.01
N TYR A 90 6.90 13.43 6.77
CA TYR A 90 6.36 14.72 6.34
C TYR A 90 4.84 14.78 6.53
N ALA A 91 4.09 13.74 6.15
CA ALA A 91 2.65 13.67 6.35
C ALA A 91 2.23 13.83 7.83
N SER A 92 3.07 13.37 8.79
CA SER A 92 2.80 13.53 10.22
C SER A 92 2.88 14.98 10.72
N THR A 93 3.54 15.86 9.97
CA THR A 93 3.73 17.28 10.33
C THR A 93 2.73 18.23 9.67
N VAL A 94 1.91 17.71 8.79
CA VAL A 94 0.93 18.50 8.02
C VAL A 94 -0.23 18.95 8.89
N THR A 95 -0.64 20.21 8.73
CA THR A 95 -1.67 20.85 9.57
C THR A 95 -2.95 21.22 8.82
N ASN A 96 -3.00 20.96 7.52
CA ASN A 96 -4.20 21.25 6.71
C ASN A 96 -4.47 20.16 5.65
N SER A 97 -5.69 20.06 5.19
CA SER A 97 -6.14 19.02 4.26
C SER A 97 -5.54 19.15 2.85
N GLY A 98 -5.18 20.35 2.41
CA GLY A 98 -4.56 20.57 1.11
C GLY A 98 -3.12 20.05 1.06
N ASP A 99 -2.33 20.33 2.09
CA ASP A 99 -0.97 19.81 2.21
C ASP A 99 -0.97 18.30 2.44
N MET A 100 -1.99 17.76 3.12
CA MET A 100 -2.16 16.32 3.30
C MET A 100 -2.34 15.61 1.95
N TYR A 101 -3.06 16.19 1.01
CA TYR A 101 -3.17 15.66 -0.36
C TYR A 101 -1.79 15.47 -1.00
N TRP A 102 -0.93 16.49 -0.93
CA TRP A 102 0.41 16.42 -1.53
C TRP A 102 1.34 15.48 -0.76
N ALA A 103 1.23 15.44 0.57
CA ALA A 103 2.00 14.51 1.38
C ALA A 103 1.66 13.06 1.05
N ILE A 104 0.37 12.71 0.98
CA ILE A 104 -0.07 11.35 0.63
C ILE A 104 0.21 11.03 -0.85
N PHE A 105 0.17 12.02 -1.75
CA PHE A 105 0.63 11.81 -3.12
C PHE A 105 2.11 11.42 -3.18
N MET A 106 2.98 12.09 -2.44
CA MET A 106 4.39 11.71 -2.34
C MET A 106 4.58 10.31 -1.73
N VAL A 107 3.86 10.00 -0.65
CA VAL A 107 3.85 8.64 -0.08
C VAL A 107 3.47 7.63 -1.15
N SER A 108 2.40 7.89 -1.89
CA SER A 108 1.88 7.01 -2.95
C SER A 108 2.88 6.80 -4.08
N CYS A 109 3.58 7.85 -4.51
CA CYS A 109 4.61 7.76 -5.55
C CYS A 109 5.73 6.77 -5.20
N PHE A 110 6.11 6.69 -3.94
CA PHE A 110 7.12 5.76 -3.49
C PHE A 110 6.56 4.41 -3.06
N TYR A 111 5.37 4.37 -2.44
CA TYR A 111 4.81 3.14 -1.90
C TYR A 111 4.13 2.26 -2.97
N MET A 112 3.35 2.82 -3.91
CA MET A 112 2.62 2.01 -4.89
C MET A 112 3.52 1.10 -5.74
N PRO A 113 4.69 1.53 -6.23
CA PRO A 113 5.58 0.63 -6.95
C PRO A 113 6.15 -0.51 -6.09
N THR A 114 6.24 -0.34 -4.76
CA THR A 114 6.79 -1.39 -3.89
C THR A 114 5.95 -2.66 -3.89
N ILE A 115 4.64 -2.56 -4.12
CA ILE A 115 3.72 -3.71 -4.20
C ILE A 115 4.12 -4.63 -5.37
N ALA A 116 4.37 -4.07 -6.54
CA ALA A 116 4.81 -4.81 -7.71
C ALA A 116 6.26 -5.30 -7.55
N LEU A 117 7.17 -4.44 -7.05
CA LEU A 117 8.57 -4.76 -6.85
C LEU A 117 8.78 -5.88 -5.82
N SER A 118 8.05 -5.88 -4.71
CA SER A 118 8.15 -6.93 -3.70
C SER A 118 7.74 -8.30 -4.25
N ASN A 119 6.71 -8.35 -5.09
CA ASN A 119 6.31 -9.57 -5.80
C ASN A 119 7.39 -9.99 -6.79
N SER A 120 7.91 -9.07 -7.61
CA SER A 120 8.98 -9.34 -8.59
C SER A 120 10.25 -9.85 -7.93
N VAL A 121 10.69 -9.21 -6.84
CA VAL A 121 11.84 -9.66 -6.03
C VAL A 121 11.61 -11.07 -5.49
N THR A 122 10.42 -11.32 -4.95
CA THR A 122 10.06 -12.65 -4.42
C THR A 122 10.10 -13.72 -5.51
N TYR A 123 9.50 -13.47 -6.68
CA TYR A 123 9.52 -14.39 -7.82
C TYR A 123 10.93 -14.66 -8.30
N SER A 124 11.74 -13.63 -8.47
CA SER A 124 13.13 -13.76 -8.93
C SER A 124 13.97 -14.58 -7.98
N ILE A 125 13.83 -14.35 -6.67
CA ILE A 125 14.57 -15.10 -5.65
C ILE A 125 14.11 -16.56 -5.59
N LEU A 126 12.82 -16.84 -5.68
CA LEU A 126 12.29 -18.21 -5.69
C LEU A 126 12.76 -18.96 -6.93
N SER A 127 12.67 -18.35 -8.11
CA SER A 127 13.12 -18.96 -9.38
C SER A 127 14.62 -19.24 -9.38
N LYS A 128 15.44 -18.29 -8.89
CA LYS A 128 16.90 -18.46 -8.79
C LYS A 128 17.31 -19.63 -7.88
N ASN A 129 16.47 -19.96 -6.90
CA ASN A 129 16.71 -21.08 -5.99
C ASN A 129 16.00 -22.37 -6.42
N ASN A 130 15.56 -22.48 -7.68
CA ASN A 130 14.88 -23.64 -8.25
C ASN A 130 13.61 -24.06 -7.46
N LEU A 131 12.93 -23.11 -6.83
CA LEU A 131 11.68 -23.36 -6.13
C LEU A 131 10.50 -23.15 -7.08
N ASP A 132 9.47 -23.97 -6.96
CA ASP A 132 8.23 -23.80 -7.69
C ASP A 132 7.55 -22.50 -7.23
N VAL A 133 7.62 -21.47 -8.10
CA VAL A 133 7.11 -20.12 -7.80
C VAL A 133 5.62 -20.17 -7.50
N GLN A 134 4.83 -20.93 -8.26
CA GLN A 134 3.38 -20.99 -8.11
C GLN A 134 2.97 -21.57 -6.75
N LYS A 135 3.66 -22.64 -6.31
CA LYS A 135 3.39 -23.28 -5.02
C LYS A 135 3.97 -22.52 -3.83
N ALA A 136 5.13 -21.87 -4.00
CA ALA A 136 5.83 -21.23 -2.90
C ALA A 136 5.33 -19.80 -2.62
N PHE A 137 4.86 -19.06 -3.64
CA PHE A 137 4.48 -17.67 -3.51
C PHE A 137 3.23 -17.45 -2.67
N ALA A 138 2.17 -18.23 -2.89
CA ALA A 138 0.90 -18.01 -2.20
C ALA A 138 1.03 -18.09 -0.66
N PRO A 139 1.72 -19.09 -0.06
CA PRO A 139 1.96 -19.13 1.38
C PRO A 139 2.78 -17.94 1.90
N ILE A 140 3.74 -17.44 1.11
CA ILE A 140 4.54 -16.26 1.48
C ILE A 140 3.65 -15.00 1.46
N ARG A 141 2.81 -14.85 0.44
CA ARG A 141 1.97 -13.67 0.24
C ARG A 141 0.89 -13.50 1.31
N VAL A 142 0.36 -14.59 1.86
CA VAL A 142 -0.63 -14.57 2.96
C VAL A 142 -0.12 -13.80 4.18
N TRP A 143 1.18 -13.88 4.48
CA TRP A 143 1.77 -13.12 5.59
C TRP A 143 1.70 -11.60 5.40
N GLY A 144 1.55 -11.12 4.17
CA GLY A 144 1.25 -9.71 3.93
C GLY A 144 -0.12 -9.31 4.49
N THR A 145 -1.14 -10.15 4.30
CA THR A 145 -2.47 -9.90 4.90
C THR A 145 -2.40 -9.92 6.43
N ILE A 146 -1.65 -10.86 7.01
CA ILE A 146 -1.43 -10.92 8.46
C ILE A 146 -0.72 -9.64 8.93
N GLY A 147 0.31 -9.18 8.20
CA GLY A 147 1.02 -7.94 8.52
C GLY A 147 0.11 -6.72 8.51
N PHE A 148 -0.77 -6.63 7.53
CA PHE A 148 -1.76 -5.55 7.43
C PHE A 148 -2.71 -5.55 8.63
N ILE A 149 -3.31 -6.70 8.97
CA ILE A 149 -4.24 -6.83 10.11
C ILE A 149 -3.54 -6.50 11.43
N VAL A 150 -2.32 -7.02 11.64
CA VAL A 150 -1.54 -6.74 12.86
C VAL A 150 -1.24 -5.24 12.98
N ALA A 151 -0.94 -4.57 11.87
CA ALA A 151 -0.68 -3.14 11.85
C ALA A 151 -1.92 -2.32 12.25
N GLU A 152 -3.09 -2.66 11.69
CA GLU A 152 -4.36 -2.00 12.06
C GLU A 152 -4.69 -2.17 13.53
N TRP A 153 -4.58 -3.40 14.05
CA TRP A 153 -4.80 -3.66 15.47
C TRP A 153 -3.81 -2.90 16.35
N ALA A 154 -2.54 -2.81 15.95
CA ALA A 154 -1.55 -2.06 16.70
C ALA A 154 -1.91 -0.57 16.79
N VAL A 155 -2.33 0.04 15.68
CA VAL A 155 -2.75 1.45 15.63
C VAL A 155 -4.01 1.70 16.46
N ASP A 156 -5.00 0.80 16.40
CA ASP A 156 -6.24 0.92 17.17
C ASP A 156 -5.98 0.76 18.67
N LEU A 157 -5.22 -0.27 19.08
CA LEU A 157 -4.88 -0.52 20.49
C LEU A 157 -4.06 0.59 21.12
N LEU A 158 -3.21 1.27 20.32
CA LEU A 158 -2.43 2.42 20.77
C LEU A 158 -3.22 3.73 20.78
N GLY A 159 -4.46 3.74 20.27
CA GLY A 159 -5.30 4.92 20.17
C GLY A 159 -4.79 5.95 19.14
N TRP A 160 -4.13 5.47 18.08
CA TRP A 160 -3.50 6.34 17.06
C TRP A 160 -4.30 6.49 15.77
N THR A 161 -5.49 5.91 15.69
CA THR A 161 -6.35 5.95 14.50
C THR A 161 -6.73 7.37 14.04
N GLU A 162 -6.83 8.31 14.98
CA GLU A 162 -7.14 9.72 14.72
C GLU A 162 -5.99 10.66 15.09
N ASN A 163 -4.76 10.13 15.20
CA ASN A 163 -3.60 10.88 15.64
C ASN A 163 -2.47 10.77 14.61
N SER A 164 -1.67 11.83 14.43
CA SER A 164 -0.50 11.85 13.56
C SER A 164 0.58 10.81 13.90
N ASN A 165 0.55 10.24 15.11
CA ASN A 165 1.46 9.19 15.54
C ASN A 165 1.43 7.95 14.62
N GLN A 166 0.29 7.66 13.98
CA GLN A 166 0.19 6.61 12.96
C GLN A 166 1.20 6.82 11.83
N PHE A 167 1.39 8.06 11.36
CA PHE A 167 2.34 8.36 10.28
C PHE A 167 3.78 8.29 10.75
N TYR A 168 4.09 8.70 11.99
CA TYR A 168 5.43 8.49 12.58
C TYR A 168 5.76 7.00 12.68
N PHE A 169 4.81 6.20 13.15
CA PHE A 169 4.99 4.76 13.26
C PHE A 169 5.19 4.12 11.87
N ALA A 170 4.37 4.51 10.90
CA ALA A 170 4.50 4.05 9.51
C ALA A 170 5.84 4.49 8.88
N ALA A 171 6.32 5.70 9.19
CA ALA A 171 7.61 6.21 8.72
C ALA A 171 8.76 5.33 9.23
N VAL A 172 8.79 5.05 10.53
CA VAL A 172 9.79 4.17 11.15
C VAL A 172 9.72 2.76 10.56
N ALA A 173 8.52 2.19 10.46
CA ALA A 173 8.31 0.88 9.86
C ALA A 173 8.75 0.84 8.38
N GLY A 174 8.51 1.92 7.63
CA GLY A 174 8.95 2.07 6.24
C GLY A 174 10.47 2.06 6.13
N VAL A 175 11.17 2.86 6.93
CA VAL A 175 12.64 2.89 6.97
C VAL A 175 13.20 1.52 7.36
N CYS A 176 12.66 0.88 8.40
CA CYS A 176 13.08 -0.47 8.80
C CYS A 176 12.86 -1.50 7.69
N THR A 177 11.74 -1.44 6.98
CA THR A 177 11.45 -2.29 5.82
C THR A 177 12.44 -2.04 4.70
N GLY A 178 12.76 -0.78 4.41
CA GLY A 178 13.75 -0.40 3.42
C GLY A 178 15.14 -0.94 3.73
N LEU A 179 15.60 -0.79 4.98
CA LEU A 179 16.86 -1.37 5.45
C LEU A 179 16.86 -2.90 5.36
N TYR A 180 15.74 -3.52 5.69
CA TYR A 180 15.58 -4.98 5.55
C TYR A 180 15.71 -5.44 4.10
N CYS A 181 15.20 -4.68 3.12
CA CYS A 181 15.30 -5.02 1.70
C CYS A 181 16.76 -5.16 1.24
N PHE A 182 17.70 -4.36 1.77
CA PHE A 182 19.12 -4.47 1.44
C PHE A 182 19.78 -5.76 1.97
N THR A 183 19.14 -6.43 2.91
CA THR A 183 19.63 -7.73 3.40
C THR A 183 19.21 -8.89 2.52
N LEU A 184 18.24 -8.73 1.60
CA LEU A 184 17.71 -9.78 0.74
C LEU A 184 18.77 -10.35 -0.22
N PRO A 185 18.59 -11.59 -0.74
CA PRO A 185 19.44 -12.11 -1.79
C PRO A 185 19.42 -11.20 -3.01
N ARG A 186 20.58 -11.03 -3.63
CA ARG A 186 20.75 -10.16 -4.79
C ARG A 186 19.94 -10.65 -5.99
N VAL A 187 19.10 -9.78 -6.52
CA VAL A 187 18.40 -9.97 -7.80
C VAL A 187 19.26 -9.38 -8.90
N GLU A 188 19.62 -10.18 -9.90
CA GLU A 188 20.47 -9.71 -10.98
C GLU A 188 19.70 -8.77 -11.91
N VAL A 189 20.33 -7.66 -12.29
CA VAL A 189 19.82 -6.78 -13.32
C VAL A 189 19.85 -7.53 -14.65
N ALA A 190 18.79 -7.49 -15.42
CA ALA A 190 18.71 -8.16 -16.71
C ALA A 190 19.76 -7.60 -17.68
N LYS A 191 20.82 -8.39 -17.96
CA LYS A 191 21.95 -7.98 -18.84
C LYS A 191 21.54 -7.79 -20.31
N ASN A 192 20.48 -8.45 -20.75
CA ASN A 192 19.97 -8.37 -22.12
C ASN A 192 18.58 -7.74 -22.12
N ILE A 193 18.56 -6.41 -22.06
CA ILE A 193 17.32 -5.68 -22.34
C ILE A 193 17.18 -5.65 -23.85
N GLU A 194 16.41 -6.59 -24.41
CA GLU A 194 15.90 -6.44 -25.79
C GLU A 194 15.40 -5.00 -25.96
N LYS A 195 15.59 -4.42 -27.14
CA LYS A 195 15.13 -3.05 -27.46
C LYS A 195 13.59 -3.01 -27.50
N LYS A 196 12.96 -3.28 -26.34
CA LYS A 196 11.51 -3.17 -26.20
C LYS A 196 11.12 -1.70 -26.28
N SER A 197 10.03 -1.40 -26.96
CA SER A 197 9.50 -0.03 -27.06
C SER A 197 9.17 0.50 -25.66
N LEU A 198 9.13 1.82 -25.49
CA LEU A 198 8.75 2.44 -24.23
C LEU A 198 7.34 1.97 -23.80
N ALA A 199 6.42 1.85 -24.74
CA ALA A 199 5.06 1.35 -24.52
C ALA A 199 5.04 -0.07 -23.93
N THR A 200 5.86 -0.99 -24.47
CA THR A 200 5.99 -2.35 -23.96
C THR A 200 6.58 -2.35 -22.51
N ARG A 201 7.53 -1.47 -22.23
CA ARG A 201 8.13 -1.33 -20.88
C ARG A 201 7.17 -0.73 -19.87
N MET A 202 6.27 0.14 -20.29
CA MET A 202 5.19 0.68 -19.48
C MET A 202 4.04 -0.31 -19.27
N GLY A 203 4.13 -1.53 -19.81
CA GLY A 203 3.09 -2.54 -19.69
C GLY A 203 1.86 -2.31 -20.56
N LEU A 204 1.90 -1.36 -21.52
CA LEU A 204 0.76 -1.06 -22.39
C LEU A 204 0.36 -2.25 -23.27
N ASP A 205 1.27 -3.22 -23.47
CA ASP A 205 0.93 -4.48 -24.14
C ASP A 205 -0.13 -5.30 -23.40
N ALA A 206 -0.32 -5.07 -22.08
CA ALA A 206 -1.40 -5.69 -21.31
C ALA A 206 -2.79 -5.33 -21.86
N PHE A 207 -2.96 -4.16 -22.47
CA PHE A 207 -4.24 -3.78 -23.12
C PHE A 207 -4.62 -4.71 -24.27
N LYS A 208 -3.67 -5.43 -24.87
CA LYS A 208 -3.96 -6.47 -25.88
C LYS A 208 -4.79 -7.63 -25.29
N LEU A 209 -4.70 -7.87 -23.99
CA LEU A 209 -5.47 -8.91 -23.29
C LEU A 209 -6.98 -8.61 -23.31
N PHE A 210 -7.38 -7.34 -23.39
CA PHE A 210 -8.80 -6.97 -23.51
C PHE A 210 -9.46 -7.47 -24.80
N LYS A 211 -8.67 -7.85 -25.81
CA LYS A 211 -9.19 -8.47 -27.06
C LYS A 211 -9.78 -9.85 -26.81
N THR A 212 -9.42 -10.53 -25.71
CA THR A 212 -9.97 -11.81 -25.30
C THR A 212 -11.16 -11.58 -24.37
N PRO A 213 -12.39 -11.98 -24.73
CA PRO A 213 -13.59 -11.68 -23.95
C PRO A 213 -13.52 -12.15 -22.50
N MET A 214 -12.86 -13.31 -22.24
CA MET A 214 -12.67 -13.84 -20.90
C MET A 214 -11.78 -12.91 -20.06
N MET A 215 -10.67 -12.43 -20.63
CA MET A 215 -9.75 -11.51 -19.93
C MET A 215 -10.39 -10.13 -19.73
N ALA A 216 -11.16 -9.64 -20.71
CA ALA A 216 -11.90 -8.38 -20.58
C ALA A 216 -12.89 -8.43 -19.39
N LYS A 217 -13.65 -9.53 -19.26
CA LYS A 217 -14.55 -9.75 -18.10
C LYS A 217 -13.77 -9.80 -16.77
N PHE A 218 -12.64 -10.49 -16.74
CA PHE A 218 -11.78 -10.57 -15.57
C PHE A 218 -11.27 -9.18 -15.14
N PHE A 219 -10.76 -8.39 -16.08
CA PHE A 219 -10.28 -7.04 -15.78
C PHE A 219 -11.42 -6.11 -15.34
N LEU A 220 -12.60 -6.21 -15.95
CA LEU A 220 -13.76 -5.43 -15.55
C LEU A 220 -14.20 -5.79 -14.11
N PHE A 221 -14.25 -7.07 -13.79
CA PHE A 221 -14.54 -7.54 -12.42
C PHE A 221 -13.49 -7.03 -11.43
N ALA A 222 -12.21 -7.16 -11.76
CA ALA A 222 -11.11 -6.67 -10.92
C ALA A 222 -11.18 -5.15 -10.70
N LEU A 223 -11.58 -4.38 -11.72
CA LEU A 223 -11.79 -2.93 -11.63
C LEU A 223 -12.89 -2.60 -10.60
N PHE A 224 -14.05 -3.22 -10.72
CA PHE A 224 -15.16 -2.97 -9.80
C PHE A 224 -14.85 -3.44 -8.37
N LEU A 225 -14.19 -4.59 -8.24
CA LEU A 225 -13.76 -5.09 -6.94
C LEU A 225 -12.75 -4.13 -6.28
N GLY A 226 -11.78 -3.64 -7.05
CA GLY A 226 -10.81 -2.66 -6.58
C GLY A 226 -11.45 -1.32 -6.18
N ALA A 227 -12.42 -0.83 -6.95
CA ALA A 227 -13.18 0.37 -6.62
C ALA A 227 -13.99 0.19 -5.32
N ALA A 228 -14.70 -0.92 -5.17
CA ALA A 228 -15.46 -1.24 -3.95
C ALA A 228 -14.54 -1.32 -2.72
N LEU A 229 -13.39 -2.00 -2.85
CA LEU A 229 -12.40 -2.10 -1.79
C LEU A 229 -11.85 -0.71 -1.40
N GLN A 230 -11.57 0.15 -2.38
CA GLN A 230 -11.05 1.50 -2.11
C GLN A 230 -12.08 2.37 -1.37
N ILE A 231 -13.37 2.29 -1.74
CA ILE A 231 -14.45 2.99 -1.02
C ILE A 231 -14.53 2.49 0.43
N THR A 232 -14.44 1.18 0.64
CA THR A 232 -14.44 0.59 1.99
C THR A 232 -13.23 1.06 2.81
N ASN A 233 -12.04 1.10 2.23
CA ASN A 233 -10.83 1.58 2.90
C ASN A 233 -10.93 3.06 3.30
N MET A 234 -11.58 3.87 2.47
CA MET A 234 -11.69 5.31 2.65
C MET A 234 -12.74 5.70 3.69
N PHE A 235 -13.92 5.10 3.59
CA PHE A 235 -15.08 5.51 4.38
C PHE A 235 -15.53 4.45 5.41
N GLY A 236 -14.97 3.25 5.41
CA GLY A 236 -15.41 2.17 6.30
C GLY A 236 -15.29 2.55 7.78
N PHE A 237 -14.15 3.08 8.20
CA PHE A 237 -13.95 3.50 9.59
C PHE A 237 -14.85 4.70 9.97
N PRO A 238 -14.89 5.82 9.22
CA PRO A 238 -15.83 6.92 9.50
C PRO A 238 -17.29 6.45 9.54
N PHE A 239 -17.72 5.64 8.59
CA PHE A 239 -19.09 5.10 8.54
C PHE A 239 -19.42 4.29 9.79
N LEU A 240 -18.57 3.37 10.21
CA LEU A 240 -18.79 2.56 11.41
C LEU A 240 -18.81 3.41 12.68
N LYS A 241 -18.02 4.47 12.72
CA LYS A 241 -18.01 5.41 13.84
C LYS A 241 -19.33 6.16 13.94
N ASP A 242 -19.81 6.72 12.82
CA ASP A 242 -21.09 7.42 12.77
C ASP A 242 -22.26 6.51 13.11
N PHE A 243 -22.23 5.28 12.60
CA PHE A 243 -23.24 4.27 12.85
C PHE A 243 -23.28 3.84 14.33
N GLY A 244 -22.11 3.62 14.95
CA GLY A 244 -21.99 3.30 16.37
C GLY A 244 -22.32 4.45 17.31
N ALA A 245 -22.20 5.70 16.85
CA ALA A 245 -22.58 6.89 17.61
C ALA A 245 -24.08 7.19 17.57
N ASN A 246 -24.84 6.61 16.63
CA ASN A 246 -26.27 6.80 16.55
C ASN A 246 -27.00 5.90 17.58
N PRO A 247 -27.74 6.49 18.59
CA PRO A 247 -28.42 5.71 19.62
C PRO A 247 -29.41 4.67 19.09
N GLU A 248 -30.02 4.92 17.93
CA GLU A 248 -30.96 3.99 17.28
C GLU A 248 -30.28 2.67 16.85
N TYR A 249 -28.99 2.72 16.51
CA TYR A 249 -28.21 1.56 16.09
C TYR A 249 -27.25 1.06 17.17
N ALA A 250 -27.02 1.85 18.22
CA ALA A 250 -26.10 1.50 19.31
C ALA A 250 -26.47 0.18 19.98
N ASP A 251 -27.78 -0.11 20.13
CA ASP A 251 -28.27 -1.36 20.74
C ASP A 251 -28.17 -2.57 19.80
N SER A 252 -28.19 -2.36 18.49
CA SER A 252 -28.13 -3.45 17.50
C SER A 252 -26.69 -3.84 17.13
N PHE A 253 -25.75 -2.90 17.21
CA PHE A 253 -24.32 -3.09 16.94
C PHE A 253 -23.39 -2.67 18.08
N ALA A 254 -23.93 -2.28 19.21
CA ALA A 254 -23.18 -2.22 20.42
C ALA A 254 -22.67 -3.63 20.72
N VAL A 255 -21.77 -4.06 19.90
CA VAL A 255 -20.70 -4.90 20.34
C VAL A 255 -20.26 -4.21 21.61
N LYS A 256 -20.68 -4.82 22.69
CA LYS A 256 -20.39 -4.43 24.04
C LYS A 256 -18.89 -4.20 24.21
N ARG A 257 -18.38 -3.03 23.77
CA ARG A 257 -17.05 -2.53 24.10
C ARG A 257 -16.98 -2.05 25.56
N THR A 258 -18.06 -2.25 26.33
CA THR A 258 -18.13 -1.80 27.73
C THR A 258 -17.75 -2.87 28.73
N ASN A 259 -17.20 -4.02 28.32
CA ASN A 259 -16.70 -5.03 29.27
C ASN A 259 -15.51 -5.80 28.70
N ILE A 260 -14.42 -5.12 28.46
CA ILE A 260 -13.08 -5.72 28.52
C ILE A 260 -12.15 -4.72 29.22
#